data_a50b6797b9c5a592127986b0fb0905cb
#
_entry.id   a50b6797b9c5a592127986b0fb0905cb
#
_cell.length_a   1.000
_cell.length_b   1.000
_cell.length_c   1.000
_cell.angle_alpha   90.00
_cell.angle_beta   90.00
_cell.angle_gamma   90.00
#
_symmetry.space_group_name_H-M   'P 1'
#
loop_
_entity.id
_entity.type
_entity.pdbx_description
1 polymer ?
#
loop_
_entity_poly.entity_id
_entity_poly.type
_entity_poly.pdbx_seq_one_letter_code
_entity_poly.pdbx_strand_id
1 'polypeptide(L)'
;MMELSGPTQPPAAGGKPKQLVVLLHGYGSNGEDLIGLAPFFAQALPEAEFLSPNAPFPCELSAFGFQWFGLEDRSPEMKLGGTRVAAQILDPFLDAELAKRGLKDQDLALVGFSQGTMMSLHVGPRRPNRIGGILGFSGALIAPELLAAEIRSKPPVFLVHGTADQVVPYGALAQAEQALKAAGVPVETESRPGLVHSIDQVGAQKGALFLRRCFGAAPEAR
;
A
#
# COMPACT_ATOMS: atom_id res chain seq x y z
N MET A 1 2.23 20.05 12.46
CA MET A 1 2.34 18.72 11.85
C MET A 1 2.13 18.88 10.35
N MET A 2 2.93 18.20 9.53
CA MET A 2 2.73 18.19 8.07
C MET A 2 1.46 17.36 7.80
N GLU A 3 0.45 17.98 7.20
CA GLU A 3 -0.84 17.34 6.93
C GLU A 3 -0.79 16.76 5.52
N LEU A 4 -1.00 15.44 5.40
CA LEU A 4 -1.12 14.81 4.09
C LEU A 4 -2.50 15.14 3.49
N SER A 5 -2.54 15.36 2.19
CA SER A 5 -3.77 15.60 1.45
C SER A 5 -3.68 15.01 0.04
N GLY A 6 -4.80 14.72 -0.54
CA GLY A 6 -4.87 14.18 -1.90
C GLY A 6 -6.30 13.94 -2.34
N PRO A 7 -6.50 13.48 -3.58
CA PRO A 7 -7.80 13.22 -4.14
C PRO A 7 -8.51 12.06 -3.43
N THR A 8 -9.84 12.12 -3.45
CA THR A 8 -10.72 11.09 -2.94
C THR A 8 -11.72 10.67 -3.99
N GLN A 9 -12.13 9.41 -3.96
CA GLN A 9 -13.28 8.90 -4.70
C GLN A 9 -14.28 8.33 -3.70
N PRO A 10 -15.50 8.89 -3.61
CA PRO A 10 -16.53 8.40 -2.71
C PRO A 10 -17.02 7.00 -3.11
N PRO A 11 -17.75 6.30 -2.21
CA PRO A 11 -18.32 5.00 -2.51
C PRO A 11 -19.20 5.03 -3.76
N ALA A 12 -18.98 4.09 -4.68
CA ALA A 12 -19.78 3.94 -5.90
C ALA A 12 -21.26 3.60 -5.60
N ALA A 13 -21.52 2.92 -4.48
CA ALA A 13 -22.87 2.64 -3.98
C ALA A 13 -23.54 3.87 -3.34
N GLY A 14 -22.82 4.97 -3.17
CA GLY A 14 -23.29 6.14 -2.45
C GLY A 14 -23.32 5.95 -0.93
N GLY A 15 -23.70 7.02 -0.22
CA GLY A 15 -23.82 7.00 1.25
C GLY A 15 -22.48 7.09 1.98
N LYS A 16 -22.49 6.67 3.25
CA LYS A 16 -21.27 6.66 4.08
C LYS A 16 -20.40 5.46 3.73
N PRO A 17 -19.06 5.62 3.66
CA PRO A 17 -18.18 4.51 3.39
C PRO A 17 -18.22 3.47 4.51
N LYS A 18 -18.13 2.19 4.13
CA LYS A 18 -17.94 1.07 5.05
C LYS A 18 -16.48 0.62 5.10
N GLN A 19 -15.68 0.98 4.12
CA GLN A 19 -14.26 0.71 4.06
C GLN A 19 -13.52 1.96 3.55
N LEU A 20 -12.25 2.09 3.96
CA LEU A 20 -11.31 3.06 3.44
C LEU A 20 -10.15 2.33 2.77
N VAL A 21 -9.91 2.63 1.50
CA VAL A 21 -8.75 2.14 0.76
C VAL A 21 -7.81 3.31 0.51
N VAL A 22 -6.63 3.27 1.12
CA VAL A 22 -5.61 4.32 0.94
C VAL A 22 -4.57 3.87 -0.07
N LEU A 23 -4.43 4.65 -1.14
CA LEU A 23 -3.54 4.39 -2.28
C LEU A 23 -2.25 5.19 -2.10
N LEU A 24 -1.11 4.51 -1.93
CA LEU A 24 0.20 5.12 -1.68
C LEU A 24 1.05 5.04 -2.95
N HIS A 25 1.31 6.20 -3.55
CA HIS A 25 2.02 6.31 -4.83
C HIS A 25 3.52 6.00 -4.74
N GLY A 26 4.15 5.79 -5.90
CA GLY A 26 5.59 5.60 -6.03
C GLY A 26 6.39 6.91 -5.98
N TYR A 27 7.71 6.76 -5.90
CA TYR A 27 8.66 7.89 -5.93
C TYR A 27 8.48 8.75 -7.19
N GLY A 28 8.39 10.06 -7.00
CA GLY A 28 8.26 11.02 -8.10
C GLY A 28 6.87 11.15 -8.70
N SER A 29 5.89 10.41 -8.18
CA SER A 29 4.48 10.47 -8.55
C SER A 29 3.69 11.30 -7.52
N ASN A 30 2.36 11.21 -7.54
CA ASN A 30 1.45 11.94 -6.66
C ASN A 30 0.12 11.19 -6.49
N GLY A 31 -0.76 11.73 -5.66
CA GLY A 31 -2.07 11.14 -5.40
C GLY A 31 -2.99 11.12 -6.61
N GLU A 32 -2.92 12.12 -7.49
CA GLU A 32 -3.75 12.21 -8.70
C GLU A 32 -3.46 11.08 -9.69
N ASP A 33 -2.20 10.63 -9.76
CA ASP A 33 -1.81 9.50 -10.60
C ASP A 33 -2.43 8.19 -10.05
N LEU A 34 -2.23 7.89 -8.78
CA LEU A 34 -2.61 6.58 -8.27
C LEU A 34 -4.12 6.46 -7.98
N ILE A 35 -4.84 7.57 -7.74
CA ILE A 35 -6.31 7.55 -7.59
C ILE A 35 -7.00 7.01 -8.86
N GLY A 36 -6.33 7.07 -10.01
CA GLY A 36 -6.80 6.47 -11.27
C GLY A 36 -7.12 4.98 -11.18
N LEU A 37 -6.62 4.27 -10.17
CA LEU A 37 -6.97 2.86 -9.90
C LEU A 37 -8.32 2.72 -9.16
N ALA A 38 -8.80 3.77 -8.50
CA ALA A 38 -10.01 3.70 -7.67
C ALA A 38 -11.27 3.30 -8.44
N PRO A 39 -11.56 3.81 -9.67
CA PRO A 39 -12.72 3.37 -10.43
C PRO A 39 -12.72 1.87 -10.73
N PHE A 40 -11.53 1.30 -10.91
CA PHE A 40 -11.37 -0.14 -11.15
C PHE A 40 -11.65 -0.95 -9.86
N PHE A 41 -11.07 -0.56 -8.74
CA PHE A 41 -11.30 -1.25 -7.46
C PHE A 41 -12.72 -1.06 -6.92
N ALA A 42 -13.37 0.06 -7.21
CA ALA A 42 -14.75 0.35 -6.80
C ALA A 42 -15.77 -0.66 -7.37
N GLN A 43 -15.47 -1.33 -8.49
CA GLN A 43 -16.31 -2.40 -9.02
C GLN A 43 -16.37 -3.61 -8.07
N ALA A 44 -15.28 -3.91 -7.37
CA ALA A 44 -15.21 -4.99 -6.40
C ALA A 44 -15.57 -4.55 -4.96
N LEU A 45 -15.44 -3.25 -4.69
CA LEU A 45 -15.65 -2.61 -3.38
C LEU A 45 -16.56 -1.38 -3.51
N PRO A 46 -17.84 -1.55 -3.88
CA PRO A 46 -18.74 -0.42 -4.16
C PRO A 46 -19.05 0.45 -2.94
N GLU A 47 -18.86 -0.05 -1.72
CA GLU A 47 -19.08 0.67 -0.46
C GLU A 47 -17.78 1.29 0.11
N ALA A 48 -16.64 1.14 -0.58
CA ALA A 48 -15.37 1.73 -0.16
C ALA A 48 -15.22 3.16 -0.66
N GLU A 49 -14.65 4.02 0.20
CA GLU A 49 -14.03 5.27 -0.21
C GLU A 49 -12.55 5.03 -0.51
N PHE A 50 -12.05 5.65 -1.56
CA PHE A 50 -10.64 5.62 -1.94
C PHE A 50 -10.03 6.99 -1.67
N LEU A 51 -8.83 7.00 -1.09
CA LEU A 51 -8.06 8.19 -0.78
C LEU A 51 -6.62 7.98 -1.23
N SER A 52 -6.08 8.91 -2.00
CA SER A 52 -4.70 8.84 -2.50
C SER A 52 -3.91 10.08 -2.08
N PRO A 53 -3.30 10.07 -0.87
CA PRO A 53 -2.55 11.24 -0.40
C PRO A 53 -1.25 11.42 -1.16
N ASN A 54 -0.83 12.67 -1.36
CA ASN A 54 0.53 12.98 -1.72
C ASN A 54 1.47 12.59 -0.57
N ALA A 55 2.62 12.03 -0.90
CA ALA A 55 3.68 11.79 0.07
C ALA A 55 4.19 13.11 0.69
N PRO A 56 4.78 13.08 1.90
CA PRO A 56 5.05 14.30 2.67
C PRO A 56 6.13 15.20 2.07
N PHE A 57 7.02 14.67 1.23
CA PHE A 57 8.17 15.42 0.74
C PHE A 57 8.10 15.67 -0.76
N PRO A 58 8.45 16.89 -1.24
CA PRO A 58 8.68 17.11 -2.67
C PRO A 58 9.75 16.14 -3.20
N CYS A 59 9.56 15.65 -4.42
CA CYS A 59 10.53 14.73 -5.00
C CYS A 59 11.78 15.46 -5.50
N GLU A 60 12.95 14.92 -5.19
CA GLU A 60 14.26 15.46 -5.61
C GLU A 60 14.43 15.44 -7.13
N LEU A 61 13.84 14.46 -7.81
CA LEU A 61 14.02 14.22 -9.25
C LEU A 61 12.78 14.58 -10.10
N SER A 62 11.70 15.11 -9.48
CA SER A 62 10.46 15.44 -10.18
C SER A 62 9.87 16.74 -9.65
N ALA A 63 9.79 17.75 -10.50
CA ALA A 63 9.31 19.10 -10.11
C ALA A 63 7.84 19.13 -9.60
N PHE A 64 7.04 18.13 -9.96
CA PHE A 64 5.61 18.05 -9.62
C PHE A 64 5.24 16.79 -8.84
N GLY A 65 6.24 15.96 -8.49
CA GLY A 65 6.05 14.71 -7.78
C GLY A 65 6.45 14.80 -6.31
N PHE A 66 6.07 13.77 -5.58
CA PHE A 66 6.35 13.62 -4.17
C PHE A 66 7.12 12.33 -3.90
N GLN A 67 7.70 12.23 -2.72
CA GLN A 67 8.42 11.06 -2.23
C GLN A 67 8.11 10.79 -0.77
N TRP A 68 8.05 9.51 -0.40
CA TRP A 68 7.92 9.11 1.00
C TRP A 68 9.25 9.29 1.73
N PHE A 69 10.35 8.98 1.04
CA PHE A 69 11.72 9.18 1.52
C PHE A 69 12.69 9.37 0.35
N GLY A 70 13.81 10.04 0.62
CA GLY A 70 14.84 10.31 -0.39
C GLY A 70 15.52 9.03 -0.90
N LEU A 71 16.01 9.08 -2.14
CA LEU A 71 16.76 8.01 -2.80
C LEU A 71 18.14 8.47 -3.31
N GLU A 72 18.63 9.63 -2.89
CA GLU A 72 19.98 10.10 -3.17
C GLU A 72 21.02 9.14 -2.55
N ASP A 73 20.83 8.84 -1.27
CA ASP A 73 21.57 7.76 -0.61
C ASP A 73 20.64 6.53 -0.49
N ARG A 74 21.03 5.47 -1.20
CA ARG A 74 20.25 4.21 -1.26
C ARG A 74 20.74 3.17 -0.26
N SER A 75 21.56 3.55 0.73
CA SER A 75 21.99 2.64 1.80
C SER A 75 20.78 2.10 2.56
N PRO A 76 20.87 0.89 3.13
CA PRO A 76 19.80 0.31 3.94
C PRO A 76 19.41 1.20 5.11
N GLU A 77 20.38 1.85 5.76
CA GLU A 77 20.21 2.73 6.91
C GLU A 77 19.41 3.98 6.55
N MET A 78 19.74 4.62 5.43
CA MET A 78 19.04 5.83 4.98
C MET A 78 17.62 5.52 4.53
N LYS A 79 17.42 4.41 3.81
CA LYS A 79 16.07 3.95 3.44
C LYS A 79 15.23 3.67 4.68
N LEU A 80 15.76 2.95 5.67
CA LEU A 80 15.06 2.65 6.90
C LEU A 80 14.74 3.93 7.69
N GLY A 81 15.72 4.83 7.83
CA GLY A 81 15.55 6.12 8.51
C GLY A 81 14.44 6.95 7.88
N GLY A 82 14.49 7.12 6.56
CA GLY A 82 13.48 7.85 5.80
C GLY A 82 12.10 7.21 5.87
N THR A 83 12.03 5.88 5.76
CA THR A 83 10.77 5.13 5.92
C THR A 83 10.15 5.34 7.30
N ARG A 84 10.93 5.34 8.37
CA ARG A 84 10.46 5.60 9.74
C ARG A 84 9.96 7.03 9.92
N VAL A 85 10.63 8.02 9.33
CA VAL A 85 10.17 9.42 9.35
C VAL A 85 8.83 9.56 8.63
N ALA A 86 8.70 9.00 7.44
CA ALA A 86 7.44 9.02 6.69
C ALA A 86 6.32 8.27 7.42
N ALA A 87 6.63 7.17 8.10
CA ALA A 87 5.67 6.40 8.89
C ALA A 87 5.09 7.20 10.07
N GLN A 88 5.90 8.05 10.73
CA GLN A 88 5.44 8.95 11.80
C GLN A 88 4.45 10.02 11.30
N ILE A 89 4.40 10.27 10.00
CA ILE A 89 3.44 11.18 9.37
C ILE A 89 2.22 10.39 8.86
N LEU A 90 2.45 9.27 8.18
CA LEU A 90 1.40 8.47 7.57
C LEU A 90 0.49 7.81 8.61
N ASP A 91 1.05 7.23 9.67
CA ASP A 91 0.25 6.46 10.63
C ASP A 91 -0.79 7.32 11.39
N PRO A 92 -0.45 8.50 11.94
CA PRO A 92 -1.44 9.43 12.51
C PRO A 92 -2.45 9.97 11.48
N PHE A 93 -2.04 10.16 10.22
CA PHE A 93 -2.95 10.54 9.16
C PHE A 93 -4.01 9.45 8.92
N LEU A 94 -3.62 8.18 8.88
CA LEU A 94 -4.57 7.06 8.76
C LEU A 94 -5.56 7.03 9.91
N ASP A 95 -5.11 7.27 11.15
CA ASP A 95 -6.00 7.36 12.33
C ASP A 95 -7.01 8.50 12.20
N ALA A 96 -6.57 9.68 11.77
CA ALA A 96 -7.45 10.84 11.57
C ALA A 96 -8.49 10.56 10.47
N GLU A 97 -8.08 9.95 9.35
CA GLU A 97 -8.98 9.65 8.24
C GLU A 97 -9.99 8.54 8.59
N LEU A 98 -9.61 7.56 9.40
CA LEU A 98 -10.54 6.57 9.96
C LEU A 98 -11.54 7.22 10.91
N ALA A 99 -11.06 8.03 11.86
CA ALA A 99 -11.92 8.72 12.83
C ALA A 99 -12.93 9.65 12.15
N LYS A 100 -12.51 10.41 11.14
CA LYS A 100 -13.37 11.30 10.33
C LYS A 100 -14.55 10.56 9.68
N ARG A 101 -14.38 9.29 9.34
CA ARG A 101 -15.40 8.44 8.72
C ARG A 101 -16.15 7.54 9.70
N GLY A 102 -15.72 7.48 10.96
CA GLY A 102 -16.25 6.55 11.97
C GLY A 102 -15.87 5.10 11.70
N LEU A 103 -14.76 4.86 11.00
CA LEU A 103 -14.23 3.56 10.66
C LEU A 103 -13.17 3.10 11.68
N LYS A 104 -12.82 1.81 11.65
CA LYS A 104 -11.80 1.18 12.49
C LYS A 104 -10.68 0.62 11.62
N ASP A 105 -9.56 0.21 12.26
CA ASP A 105 -8.43 -0.39 11.55
C ASP A 105 -8.83 -1.54 10.62
N GLN A 106 -9.71 -2.41 11.04
CA GLN A 106 -10.21 -3.54 10.23
C GLN A 106 -10.92 -3.11 8.93
N ASP A 107 -11.39 -1.87 8.87
CA ASP A 107 -12.09 -1.29 7.73
C ASP A 107 -11.11 -0.54 6.77
N LEU A 108 -9.81 -0.56 7.09
CA LEU A 108 -8.73 0.06 6.30
C LEU A 108 -7.99 -0.98 5.46
N ALA A 109 -7.76 -0.69 4.19
CA ALA A 109 -6.73 -1.36 3.39
C ALA A 109 -5.72 -0.35 2.84
N LEU A 110 -4.47 -0.79 2.73
CA LEU A 110 -3.41 -0.03 2.06
C LEU A 110 -3.12 -0.67 0.70
N VAL A 111 -3.08 0.14 -0.33
CA VAL A 111 -2.66 -0.24 -1.68
C VAL A 111 -1.44 0.57 -2.04
N GLY A 112 -0.31 -0.07 -2.29
CA GLY A 112 0.93 0.62 -2.61
C GLY A 112 1.47 0.28 -3.99
N PHE A 113 2.14 1.24 -4.60
CA PHE A 113 3.00 1.03 -5.76
C PHE A 113 4.43 1.46 -5.44
N SER A 114 5.42 0.60 -5.73
CA SER A 114 6.84 0.91 -5.56
C SER A 114 7.16 1.38 -4.12
N GLN A 115 7.58 2.63 -3.92
CA GLN A 115 7.84 3.23 -2.61
C GLN A 115 6.57 3.21 -1.71
N GLY A 116 5.37 3.36 -2.29
CA GLY A 116 4.11 3.23 -1.56
C GLY A 116 3.86 1.81 -1.03
N THR A 117 4.30 0.75 -1.76
CA THR A 117 4.30 -0.61 -1.23
C THR A 117 5.25 -0.75 -0.05
N MET A 118 6.44 -0.14 -0.12
CA MET A 118 7.40 -0.15 0.98
C MET A 118 6.80 0.48 2.24
N MET A 119 6.10 1.61 2.08
CA MET A 119 5.37 2.27 3.18
C MET A 119 4.24 1.41 3.73
N SER A 120 3.43 0.79 2.87
CA SER A 120 2.33 -0.09 3.28
C SER A 120 2.83 -1.27 4.12
N LEU A 121 3.92 -1.91 3.68
CA LEU A 121 4.55 -3.03 4.37
C LEU A 121 5.28 -2.61 5.66
N HIS A 122 5.70 -1.35 5.75
CA HIS A 122 6.31 -0.83 6.97
C HIS A 122 5.25 -0.46 8.03
N VAL A 123 4.22 0.29 7.63
CA VAL A 123 3.21 0.81 8.56
C VAL A 123 2.22 -0.27 8.98
N GLY A 124 1.60 -0.99 8.02
CA GLY A 124 0.49 -1.89 8.30
C GLY A 124 0.76 -2.93 9.39
N PRO A 125 1.86 -3.70 9.32
CA PRO A 125 2.18 -4.70 10.36
C PRO A 125 2.59 -4.09 11.71
N ARG A 126 2.98 -2.80 11.76
CA ARG A 126 3.39 -2.10 13.00
C ARG A 126 2.23 -1.38 13.68
N ARG A 127 1.07 -1.29 13.06
CA ARG A 127 -0.14 -0.76 13.72
C ARG A 127 -0.58 -1.68 14.87
N PRO A 128 -1.11 -1.10 15.97
CA PRO A 128 -1.52 -1.89 17.14
C PRO A 128 -2.67 -2.85 16.82
N ASN A 129 -3.57 -2.43 15.95
CA ASN A 129 -4.70 -3.24 15.52
C ASN A 129 -4.49 -3.68 14.07
N ARG A 130 -5.01 -4.85 13.73
CA ARG A 130 -4.93 -5.41 12.39
C ARG A 130 -5.81 -4.60 11.42
N ILE A 131 -5.22 -4.08 10.35
CA ILE A 131 -5.96 -3.52 9.22
C ILE A 131 -6.56 -4.61 8.34
N GLY A 132 -7.52 -4.27 7.49
CA GLY A 132 -8.20 -5.19 6.57
C GLY A 132 -7.23 -5.93 5.66
N GLY A 133 -6.28 -5.22 5.03
CA GLY A 133 -5.28 -5.87 4.18
C GLY A 133 -4.27 -4.91 3.57
N ILE A 134 -3.23 -5.49 2.96
CA ILE A 134 -2.19 -4.76 2.22
C ILE A 134 -2.07 -5.37 0.83
N LEU A 135 -2.27 -4.55 -0.20
CA LEU A 135 -2.01 -4.88 -1.59
C LEU A 135 -0.79 -4.08 -2.05
N GLY A 136 0.27 -4.76 -2.44
CA GLY A 136 1.50 -4.11 -2.89
C GLY A 136 1.88 -4.50 -4.31
N PHE A 137 2.23 -3.49 -5.11
CA PHE A 137 2.73 -3.68 -6.47
C PHE A 137 4.18 -3.22 -6.56
N SER A 138 5.05 -4.04 -7.15
CA SER A 138 6.43 -3.68 -7.54
C SER A 138 7.24 -2.98 -6.43
N GLY A 139 7.15 -3.48 -5.20
CA GLY A 139 7.82 -2.89 -4.04
C GLY A 139 8.75 -3.85 -3.32
N ALA A 140 9.22 -3.45 -2.16
CA ALA A 140 10.11 -4.24 -1.30
C ALA A 140 9.74 -4.06 0.18
N LEU A 141 10.06 -5.04 1.01
CA LEU A 141 10.02 -4.90 2.46
C LEU A 141 11.35 -4.27 2.93
N ILE A 142 11.27 -3.09 3.52
CA ILE A 142 12.44 -2.40 4.06
C ILE A 142 12.83 -3.04 5.40
N ALA A 143 14.11 -3.33 5.57
CA ALA A 143 14.69 -3.96 6.77
C ALA A 143 13.91 -5.22 7.22
N PRO A 144 13.83 -6.26 6.37
CA PRO A 144 13.06 -7.48 6.66
C PRO A 144 13.51 -8.17 7.95
N GLU A 145 14.77 -8.03 8.35
CA GLU A 145 15.36 -8.59 9.57
C GLU A 145 14.76 -7.99 10.86
N LEU A 146 14.21 -6.77 10.79
CA LEU A 146 13.59 -6.11 11.94
C LEU A 146 12.10 -6.44 12.09
N LEU A 147 11.48 -7.02 11.06
CA LEU A 147 10.03 -7.22 11.06
C LEU A 147 9.55 -8.04 12.26
N ALA A 148 10.20 -9.16 12.55
CA ALA A 148 9.79 -10.06 13.63
C ALA A 148 9.83 -9.41 15.02
N ALA A 149 10.74 -8.46 15.24
CA ALA A 149 10.87 -7.72 16.49
C ALA A 149 9.89 -6.54 16.61
N GLU A 150 9.47 -5.96 15.48
CA GLU A 150 8.67 -4.73 15.44
C GLU A 150 7.19 -4.97 15.11
N ILE A 151 6.83 -6.16 14.65
CA ILE A 151 5.45 -6.49 14.24
C ILE A 151 4.49 -6.47 15.45
N ARG A 152 3.34 -5.83 15.28
CA ARG A 152 2.28 -5.71 16.30
C ARG A 152 0.97 -6.34 15.86
N SER A 153 0.73 -6.41 14.55
CA SER A 153 -0.46 -7.03 13.97
C SER A 153 -0.11 -7.77 12.68
N LYS A 154 -0.99 -8.66 12.24
CA LYS A 154 -0.75 -9.55 11.09
C LYS A 154 -1.86 -9.38 10.04
N PRO A 155 -1.91 -8.25 9.33
CA PRO A 155 -2.86 -8.09 8.24
C PRO A 155 -2.53 -9.04 7.09
N PRO A 156 -3.53 -9.54 6.33
CA PRO A 156 -3.27 -10.28 5.12
C PRO A 156 -2.57 -9.38 4.09
N VAL A 157 -1.62 -9.96 3.36
CA VAL A 157 -0.80 -9.26 2.37
C VAL A 157 -0.92 -9.96 1.02
N PHE A 158 -1.08 -9.19 -0.05
CA PHE A 158 -0.93 -9.67 -1.42
C PHE A 158 0.08 -8.81 -2.16
N LEU A 159 1.13 -9.44 -2.70
CA LEU A 159 2.20 -8.77 -3.43
C LEU A 159 2.21 -9.20 -4.89
N VAL A 160 2.23 -8.23 -5.80
CA VAL A 160 2.30 -8.43 -7.25
C VAL A 160 3.57 -7.80 -7.78
N HIS A 161 4.35 -8.54 -8.57
CA HIS A 161 5.63 -8.04 -9.08
C HIS A 161 5.92 -8.52 -10.50
N GLY A 162 6.42 -7.60 -11.33
CA GLY A 162 6.86 -7.88 -12.69
C GLY A 162 8.21 -8.61 -12.73
N THR A 163 8.32 -9.68 -13.52
CA THR A 163 9.60 -10.43 -13.61
C THR A 163 10.69 -9.68 -14.37
N ALA A 164 10.33 -8.65 -15.15
CA ALA A 164 11.26 -7.78 -15.88
C ALA A 164 11.43 -6.40 -15.21
N ASP A 165 11.06 -6.26 -13.93
CA ASP A 165 11.23 -5.01 -13.17
C ASP A 165 12.70 -4.71 -12.94
N GLN A 166 13.18 -3.58 -13.51
CA GLN A 166 14.56 -3.11 -13.39
C GLN A 166 14.71 -1.98 -12.36
N VAL A 167 13.62 -1.47 -11.78
CA VAL A 167 13.64 -0.40 -10.78
C VAL A 167 13.67 -0.99 -9.38
N VAL A 168 12.74 -1.89 -9.06
CA VAL A 168 12.78 -2.72 -7.86
C VAL A 168 13.02 -4.17 -8.32
N PRO A 169 14.20 -4.73 -8.06
CA PRO A 169 14.55 -6.06 -8.56
C PRO A 169 13.53 -7.13 -8.16
N TYR A 170 13.13 -7.98 -9.09
CA TYR A 170 12.11 -9.01 -8.88
C TYR A 170 12.38 -9.91 -7.65
N GLY A 171 13.64 -10.13 -7.28
CA GLY A 171 14.02 -10.87 -6.07
C GLY A 171 13.46 -10.28 -4.77
N ALA A 172 13.08 -8.99 -4.76
CA ALA A 172 12.46 -8.35 -3.61
C ALA A 172 11.11 -8.99 -3.23
N LEU A 173 10.38 -9.55 -4.20
CA LEU A 173 9.13 -10.27 -3.95
C LEU A 173 9.37 -11.49 -3.04
N ALA A 174 10.32 -12.34 -3.40
CA ALA A 174 10.64 -13.55 -2.62
C ALA A 174 11.20 -13.21 -1.24
N GLN A 175 12.02 -12.16 -1.13
CA GLN A 175 12.55 -11.69 0.16
C GLN A 175 11.43 -11.19 1.08
N ALA A 176 10.49 -10.39 0.56
CA ALA A 176 9.35 -9.91 1.32
C ALA A 176 8.43 -11.07 1.75
N GLU A 177 8.12 -11.99 0.84
CA GLU A 177 7.31 -13.18 1.13
C GLU A 177 7.92 -14.03 2.25
N GLN A 178 9.22 -14.31 2.17
CA GLN A 178 9.93 -15.11 3.17
C GLN A 178 9.90 -14.45 4.55
N ALA A 179 10.18 -13.15 4.63
CA ALA A 179 10.19 -12.43 5.91
C ALA A 179 8.78 -12.32 6.52
N LEU A 180 7.76 -12.05 5.70
CA LEU A 180 6.36 -11.99 6.15
C LEU A 180 5.88 -13.35 6.67
N LYS A 181 6.16 -14.44 5.94
CA LYS A 181 5.85 -15.81 6.38
C LYS A 181 6.56 -16.17 7.69
N ALA A 182 7.85 -15.84 7.80
CA ALA A 182 8.62 -16.08 9.03
C ALA A 182 8.04 -15.33 10.25
N ALA A 183 7.47 -14.14 10.03
CA ALA A 183 6.77 -13.36 11.07
C ALA A 183 5.32 -13.85 11.30
N GLY A 184 4.85 -14.86 10.57
CA GLY A 184 3.49 -15.41 10.66
C GLY A 184 2.42 -14.49 10.06
N VAL A 185 2.77 -13.63 9.13
CA VAL A 185 1.84 -12.79 8.36
C VAL A 185 1.28 -13.62 7.21
N PRO A 186 -0.05 -13.70 7.02
CA PRO A 186 -0.64 -14.32 5.84
C PRO A 186 -0.24 -13.53 4.58
N VAL A 187 0.48 -14.16 3.66
CA VAL A 187 0.96 -13.53 2.43
C VAL A 187 0.72 -14.41 1.21
N GLU A 188 0.14 -13.81 0.18
CA GLU A 188 0.00 -14.36 -1.17
C GLU A 188 0.90 -13.54 -2.11
N THR A 189 1.45 -14.16 -3.14
CA THR A 189 2.29 -13.49 -4.14
C THR A 189 1.86 -13.83 -5.55
N GLU A 190 2.04 -12.90 -6.47
CA GLU A 190 1.78 -13.05 -7.90
C GLU A 190 2.94 -12.51 -8.71
N SER A 191 3.54 -13.36 -9.51
CA SER A 191 4.57 -12.99 -10.50
C SER A 191 3.92 -12.66 -11.82
N ARG A 192 4.26 -11.48 -12.41
CA ARG A 192 3.77 -11.06 -13.72
C ARG A 192 4.86 -11.24 -14.78
N PRO A 193 4.81 -12.32 -15.60
CA PRO A 193 5.86 -12.59 -16.58
C PRO A 193 6.03 -11.44 -17.59
N GLY A 194 7.27 -10.99 -17.78
CA GLY A 194 7.63 -9.93 -18.72
C GLY A 194 7.20 -8.51 -18.33
N LEU A 195 6.44 -8.35 -17.23
CA LEU A 195 6.02 -7.03 -16.78
C LEU A 195 7.22 -6.27 -16.20
N VAL A 196 7.37 -5.04 -16.63
CA VAL A 196 8.36 -4.07 -16.11
C VAL A 196 7.84 -3.42 -14.82
N HIS A 197 8.45 -2.32 -14.35
CA HIS A 197 8.02 -1.57 -13.16
C HIS A 197 6.68 -0.87 -13.40
N SER A 198 5.57 -1.60 -13.29
CA SER A 198 4.22 -1.10 -13.55
C SER A 198 3.14 -1.99 -12.93
N ILE A 199 1.89 -1.53 -13.02
CA ILE A 199 0.68 -2.29 -12.65
C ILE A 199 -0.03 -2.68 -13.94
N ASP A 200 -0.25 -4.00 -14.14
CA ASP A 200 -1.04 -4.48 -15.27
C ASP A 200 -2.47 -4.85 -14.86
N GLN A 201 -3.33 -5.01 -15.85
CA GLN A 201 -4.74 -5.31 -15.63
C GLN A 201 -4.95 -6.59 -14.85
N VAL A 202 -4.18 -7.65 -15.10
CA VAL A 202 -4.32 -8.93 -14.40
C VAL A 202 -3.93 -8.82 -12.93
N GLY A 203 -2.82 -8.14 -12.64
CA GLY A 203 -2.40 -7.86 -11.28
C GLY A 203 -3.44 -7.04 -10.52
N ALA A 204 -3.98 -5.99 -11.17
CA ALA A 204 -5.05 -5.18 -10.59
C ALA A 204 -6.33 -5.99 -10.32
N GLN A 205 -6.75 -6.87 -11.25
CA GLN A 205 -7.92 -7.74 -11.07
C GLN A 205 -7.75 -8.68 -9.87
N LYS A 206 -6.60 -9.35 -9.76
CA LYS A 206 -6.28 -10.21 -8.61
C LYS A 206 -6.24 -9.42 -7.31
N GLY A 207 -5.68 -8.20 -7.36
CA GLY A 207 -5.67 -7.26 -6.24
C GLY A 207 -7.09 -6.87 -5.78
N ALA A 208 -7.99 -6.57 -6.71
CA ALA A 208 -9.39 -6.25 -6.41
C ALA A 208 -10.10 -7.43 -5.69
N LEU A 209 -9.89 -8.66 -6.18
CA LEU A 209 -10.44 -9.87 -5.55
C LEU A 209 -9.85 -10.11 -4.16
N PHE A 210 -8.55 -9.85 -3.98
CA PHE A 210 -7.91 -9.92 -2.66
C PHE A 210 -8.53 -8.91 -1.69
N LEU A 211 -8.64 -7.63 -2.07
CA LEU A 211 -9.25 -6.58 -1.24
C LEU A 211 -10.70 -6.93 -0.85
N ARG A 212 -11.48 -7.46 -1.79
CA ARG A 212 -12.84 -7.93 -1.53
C ARG A 212 -12.88 -9.03 -0.46
N ARG A 213 -11.96 -10.01 -0.51
CA ARG A 213 -11.84 -11.05 0.53
C ARG A 213 -11.46 -10.47 1.89
N CYS A 214 -10.60 -9.46 1.92
CA CYS A 214 -10.16 -8.80 3.15
C CYS A 214 -11.32 -8.18 3.94
N PHE A 215 -12.35 -7.68 3.25
CA PHE A 215 -13.53 -7.06 3.86
C PHE A 215 -14.74 -8.01 4.00
N GLY A 216 -14.53 -9.31 3.85
CA GLY A 216 -15.55 -10.33 4.14
C GLY A 216 -16.66 -10.45 3.11
N ALA A 217 -16.53 -9.86 1.92
CA ALA A 217 -17.48 -10.10 0.83
C ALA A 217 -17.28 -11.52 0.27
N ALA A 218 -18.35 -12.32 0.27
CA ALA A 218 -18.33 -13.65 -0.30
C ALA A 218 -17.92 -13.63 -1.79
N PRO A 219 -17.21 -14.66 -2.30
CA PRO A 219 -16.98 -14.78 -3.73
C PRO A 219 -18.33 -14.80 -4.46
N GLU A 220 -18.45 -14.06 -5.57
CA GLU A 220 -19.62 -14.19 -6.43
C GLU A 220 -19.71 -15.64 -6.90
N ALA A 221 -20.88 -16.25 -6.70
CA ALA A 221 -21.19 -17.52 -7.34
C ALA A 221 -21.09 -17.31 -8.87
N ARG A 222 -20.25 -18.12 -9.53
CA ARG A 222 -20.15 -18.16 -10.98
C ARG A 222 -21.40 -18.78 -11.59
#